data_96e22e90cec71c7f0fb5198c7274acf9
#
_entry.id   96e22e90cec71c7f0fb5198c7274acf9
#
_cell.length_a   1.000
_cell.length_b   1.000
_cell.length_c   1.000
_cell.angle_alpha   90.00
_cell.angle_beta   90.00
_cell.angle_gamma   90.00
#
_symmetry.space_group_name_H-M   'P 1'
#
loop_
_entity.id
_entity.type
_entity.pdbx_description
1 polymer ?
#
loop_
_entity_poly.entity_id
_entity_poly.type
_entity_poly.pdbx_seq_one_letter_code
_entity_poly.pdbx_strand_id
1 'polypeptide(L)'
;MDLVSEYVGGHSGQVPRSQDLVRAEGFVRMLRVKTDYIKAVDANGKPKKDAQGRPQTVSSFKSVIGLALRPRNGDARTVTFSWTDPKNPQAAARIISVFDHFNDHHGIILQHPELPVLNVGTRSDPSYLPIELASVLPGPPVRRLLSGSQTEHMLRFAARAPRLNTDSIAGTPGNGLRTMGFNGPAQVVNNFGIDVSKELITVPGRILPTPKPGSFGQWACVAINYNDQRGNALLPRGSQMQGMDVLDDDGILAALERHLGAYGVRMSTRHPTHHISIPRPNEQSRDVIDKKIKEVFTNAETHKIELLFVVFKEADKWLYSRIKFWGDIECGVQSVCSVRSKIQKPKGQDMFLGDLALKFNIKGGGIVHTQRDMYPLGNKDCMLVGIDVTHPAPGSSDQAPSIAGVVASIDEQLSQWPGSLRTQREKEEMVQGLAEMMLERLELWRKHNKNLPSKIIIFRDGVSEGQYNLVLHRELRPIQEAFRKLYGDTKNYPKLVCIVVGKRHHTRFPTDNGSMDQRSGNSMTGTVVDRGVTSHYLWDFFLQAHKGLQGTARPARYVVLKDELNFGQNELEAFVHKLCYNFNRATKAVSICPPAYCADLICERGRMYLYSTLNDNQSVNGAA
;
A
#
# COMPACT_ATOMS: atom_id res chain seq x y z
N MET A 1 20.01 11.03 -22.21
CA MET A 1 20.32 9.71 -22.85
C MET A 1 20.57 8.66 -21.78
N ASP A 2 21.37 8.93 -20.76
CA ASP A 2 21.76 7.97 -19.72
C ASP A 2 20.56 7.30 -19.01
N LEU A 3 19.49 8.04 -18.74
CA LEU A 3 18.28 7.50 -18.11
C LEU A 3 17.52 6.49 -18.98
N VAL A 4 17.56 6.63 -20.30
CA VAL A 4 16.88 5.71 -21.23
C VAL A 4 17.76 4.50 -21.50
N SER A 5 19.07 4.67 -21.60
CA SER A 5 20.02 3.58 -21.76
C SER A 5 20.03 2.64 -20.55
N GLU A 6 19.87 3.17 -19.33
CA GLU A 6 19.74 2.37 -18.11
C GLU A 6 18.46 1.49 -18.11
N TYR A 7 17.36 1.99 -18.68
CA TYR A 7 16.09 1.24 -18.76
C TYR A 7 16.00 0.30 -19.97
N VAL A 8 16.72 0.58 -21.03
CA VAL A 8 16.69 -0.17 -22.30
C VAL A 8 17.79 -1.25 -22.39
N GLY A 9 18.60 -1.42 -21.32
CA GLY A 9 19.54 -2.53 -21.22
C GLY A 9 20.96 -2.24 -21.70
N GLY A 10 21.41 -0.99 -21.56
CA GLY A 10 22.82 -0.64 -21.37
C GLY A 10 23.86 -0.97 -22.46
N HIS A 11 23.46 -1.28 -23.70
CA HIS A 11 24.42 -1.51 -24.77
C HIS A 11 24.05 -0.67 -26.01
N SER A 12 24.91 0.26 -26.36
CA SER A 12 24.83 1.02 -27.59
C SER A 12 24.78 0.08 -28.81
N GLY A 13 23.71 0.16 -29.59
CA GLY A 13 23.55 -0.55 -30.86
C GLY A 13 22.63 -1.77 -30.88
N GLN A 14 21.98 -2.15 -29.77
CA GLN A 14 20.95 -3.19 -29.78
C GLN A 14 19.55 -2.61 -29.80
N VAL A 15 18.68 -3.13 -30.68
CA VAL A 15 17.25 -2.79 -30.73
C VAL A 15 16.59 -3.17 -29.41
N PRO A 16 15.90 -2.22 -28.72
CA PRO A 16 15.26 -2.48 -27.42
C PRO A 16 14.21 -3.60 -27.52
N ARG A 17 14.17 -4.51 -26.55
CA ARG A 17 13.13 -5.52 -26.47
C ARG A 17 11.78 -4.86 -26.17
N SER A 18 10.69 -5.42 -26.66
CA SER A 18 9.32 -4.89 -26.46
C SER A 18 8.97 -4.66 -24.98
N GLN A 19 9.45 -5.51 -24.08
CA GLN A 19 9.26 -5.35 -22.63
C GLN A 19 10.03 -4.15 -22.04
N ASP A 20 11.18 -3.84 -22.56
CA ASP A 20 11.98 -2.70 -22.12
C ASP A 20 11.39 -1.39 -22.62
N LEU A 21 10.79 -1.38 -23.81
CA LEU A 21 10.04 -0.24 -24.33
C LEU A 21 8.79 0.09 -23.49
N VAL A 22 8.02 -0.92 -23.06
CA VAL A 22 6.87 -0.72 -22.16
C VAL A 22 7.32 -0.15 -20.81
N ARG A 23 8.45 -0.61 -20.27
CA ARG A 23 9.04 -0.05 -19.05
C ARG A 23 9.50 1.39 -19.25
N ALA A 24 10.17 1.67 -20.37
CA ALA A 24 10.64 3.00 -20.72
C ALA A 24 9.47 3.97 -20.92
N GLU A 25 8.37 3.53 -21.56
CA GLU A 25 7.15 4.34 -21.69
C GLU A 25 6.56 4.70 -20.33
N GLY A 26 6.41 3.74 -19.43
CA GLY A 26 5.97 4.00 -18.06
C GLY A 26 6.90 4.98 -17.32
N PHE A 27 8.19 5.04 -17.71
CA PHE A 27 9.17 5.94 -17.15
C PHE A 27 9.03 7.37 -17.67
N VAL A 28 8.97 7.57 -18.98
CA VAL A 28 8.99 8.90 -19.59
C VAL A 28 7.66 9.63 -19.52
N ARG A 29 6.56 8.89 -19.35
CA ARG A 29 5.22 9.44 -19.26
C ARG A 29 5.10 10.45 -18.10
N MET A 30 4.52 11.61 -18.38
CA MET A 30 4.35 12.74 -17.46
C MET A 30 5.63 13.50 -17.11
N LEU A 31 6.79 13.16 -17.69
CA LEU A 31 7.97 13.99 -17.55
C LEU A 31 7.77 15.33 -18.28
N ARG A 32 8.31 16.40 -17.71
CA ARG A 32 8.44 17.66 -18.40
C ARG A 32 9.83 17.74 -19.03
N VAL A 33 9.87 18.05 -20.30
CA VAL A 33 11.12 18.17 -21.07
C VAL A 33 11.27 19.57 -21.66
N LYS A 34 12.52 20.00 -21.75
CA LYS A 34 12.94 21.20 -22.44
C LYS A 34 13.56 20.82 -23.77
N THR A 35 13.27 21.58 -24.80
CA THR A 35 13.92 21.46 -26.13
C THR A 35 14.43 22.81 -26.57
N ASP A 36 15.59 22.83 -27.22
CA ASP A 36 16.28 24.05 -27.64
C ASP A 36 16.66 24.03 -29.14
N TYR A 37 15.94 23.26 -29.98
CA TYR A 37 16.28 23.12 -31.39
C TYR A 37 15.65 24.18 -32.32
N ILE A 38 14.62 24.89 -31.87
CA ILE A 38 13.94 25.91 -32.68
C ILE A 38 14.80 27.16 -32.74
N LYS A 39 15.18 27.57 -33.95
CA LYS A 39 15.97 28.80 -34.16
C LYS A 39 15.11 30.05 -33.89
N ALA A 40 15.60 30.95 -33.06
CA ALA A 40 14.97 32.24 -32.82
C ALA A 40 15.06 33.10 -34.09
N VAL A 41 13.95 33.76 -34.45
CA VAL A 41 13.91 34.69 -35.60
C VAL A 41 13.59 36.12 -35.14
N ASP A 42 14.02 37.11 -35.84
CA ASP A 42 13.66 38.52 -35.64
C ASP A 42 12.27 38.83 -36.26
N ALA A 43 11.85 40.10 -36.15
CA ALA A 43 10.57 40.55 -36.71
C ALA A 43 10.48 40.38 -38.25
N ASN A 44 11.61 40.23 -38.95
CA ASN A 44 11.70 40.06 -40.40
C ASN A 44 11.90 38.58 -40.80
N GLY A 45 11.81 37.62 -39.82
CA GLY A 45 11.97 36.21 -40.07
C GLY A 45 13.42 35.75 -40.24
N LYS A 46 14.43 36.60 -39.97
CA LYS A 46 15.85 36.23 -40.04
C LYS A 46 16.32 35.60 -38.72
N PRO A 47 17.20 34.54 -38.76
CA PRO A 47 17.73 33.93 -37.55
C PRO A 47 18.47 34.93 -36.66
N LYS A 48 18.08 35.06 -35.42
CA LYS A 48 18.79 35.84 -34.40
C LYS A 48 20.10 35.15 -34.07
N LYS A 49 21.17 35.97 -33.86
CA LYS A 49 22.49 35.48 -33.44
C LYS A 49 22.85 36.06 -32.08
N ASP A 50 23.61 35.30 -31.29
CA ASP A 50 24.20 35.77 -30.04
C ASP A 50 25.37 36.73 -30.28
N ALA A 51 25.99 37.28 -29.21
CA ALA A 51 27.13 38.16 -29.29
C ALA A 51 28.38 37.51 -29.92
N GLN A 52 28.41 36.18 -30.05
CA GLN A 52 29.48 35.39 -30.69
C GLN A 52 29.10 34.97 -32.10
N GLY A 53 27.98 35.46 -32.67
CA GLY A 53 27.52 35.17 -34.02
C GLY A 53 26.83 33.80 -34.22
N ARG A 54 26.57 33.03 -33.13
CA ARG A 54 25.90 31.74 -33.18
C ARG A 54 24.36 31.92 -33.25
N PRO A 55 23.63 31.04 -33.96
CA PRO A 55 22.17 31.09 -33.98
C PRO A 55 21.61 30.91 -32.57
N GLN A 56 20.78 31.87 -32.15
CA GLN A 56 20.03 31.72 -30.92
C GLN A 56 18.88 30.72 -31.10
N THR A 57 18.60 29.95 -30.07
CA THR A 57 17.46 29.00 -30.04
C THR A 57 16.41 29.42 -29.05
N VAL A 58 15.16 29.03 -29.29
CA VAL A 58 14.04 29.26 -28.39
C VAL A 58 13.81 27.97 -27.56
N SER A 59 13.88 28.13 -26.25
CA SER A 59 13.52 27.03 -25.35
C SER A 59 12.03 26.77 -25.37
N SER A 60 11.63 25.55 -25.66
CA SER A 60 10.23 25.10 -25.58
C SER A 60 10.08 24.03 -24.50
N PHE A 61 9.00 24.10 -23.74
CA PHE A 61 8.72 23.19 -22.64
C PHE A 61 7.50 22.32 -23.00
N LYS A 62 7.69 20.99 -22.94
CA LYS A 62 6.66 20.01 -23.33
C LYS A 62 6.44 19.00 -22.20
N SER A 63 5.24 18.42 -22.15
CA SER A 63 4.95 17.27 -21.29
C SER A 63 4.92 16.01 -22.14
N VAL A 64 5.59 14.97 -21.69
CA VAL A 64 5.62 13.69 -22.41
C VAL A 64 4.36 12.90 -22.10
N ILE A 65 3.61 12.54 -23.14
CA ILE A 65 2.40 11.72 -23.03
C ILE A 65 2.73 10.23 -23.06
N GLY A 66 3.79 9.84 -23.79
CA GLY A 66 4.26 8.47 -23.91
C GLY A 66 5.33 8.33 -24.98
N LEU A 67 5.63 7.09 -25.37
CA LEU A 67 6.46 6.77 -26.52
C LEU A 67 5.60 6.48 -27.75
N ALA A 68 6.12 6.75 -28.95
CA ALA A 68 5.53 6.27 -30.18
C ALA A 68 5.88 4.78 -30.35
N LEU A 69 5.02 3.87 -29.92
CA LEU A 69 5.29 2.42 -29.94
C LEU A 69 4.88 1.72 -31.24
N ARG A 70 4.27 2.42 -32.20
CA ARG A 70 3.82 1.88 -33.48
C ARG A 70 4.21 2.82 -34.63
N PRO A 71 4.59 2.32 -35.80
CA PRO A 71 4.94 0.95 -36.15
C PRO A 71 6.24 0.47 -35.49
N ARG A 72 6.55 -0.82 -35.52
CA ARG A 72 7.63 -1.55 -34.83
C ARG A 72 8.76 -0.65 -34.26
N ASN A 73 8.90 -0.68 -32.92
CA ASN A 73 9.92 0.02 -32.11
C ASN A 73 9.78 1.54 -31.97
N GLY A 74 8.93 2.22 -32.75
CA GLY A 74 8.67 3.65 -32.60
C GLY A 74 9.88 4.56 -32.74
N ASP A 75 10.88 4.17 -33.54
CA ASP A 75 12.09 4.96 -33.80
C ASP A 75 11.84 6.10 -34.80
N ALA A 76 12.78 7.04 -34.89
CA ALA A 76 12.59 8.24 -35.71
C ALA A 76 12.48 7.99 -37.21
N ARG A 77 12.95 6.85 -37.71
CA ARG A 77 12.84 6.47 -39.15
C ARG A 77 11.52 5.79 -39.48
N THR A 78 10.95 5.07 -38.52
CA THR A 78 9.73 4.29 -38.72
C THR A 78 8.45 5.04 -38.32
N VAL A 79 8.54 6.02 -37.42
CA VAL A 79 7.40 6.87 -37.06
C VAL A 79 7.20 7.94 -38.14
N THR A 80 6.03 7.91 -38.77
CA THR A 80 5.63 8.87 -39.80
C THR A 80 4.41 9.66 -39.38
N PHE A 81 4.25 10.85 -39.96
CA PHE A 81 3.08 11.71 -39.76
C PHE A 81 2.77 12.51 -41.01
N SER A 82 1.54 13.00 -41.09
CA SER A 82 1.11 13.88 -42.17
C SER A 82 1.64 15.28 -41.94
N TRP A 83 2.39 15.81 -42.91
CA TRP A 83 3.01 17.14 -42.81
C TRP A 83 2.63 18.00 -44.03
N THR A 84 2.25 19.24 -43.75
CA THR A 84 1.99 20.27 -44.76
C THR A 84 2.99 21.42 -44.58
N ASP A 85 3.57 21.90 -45.68
CA ASP A 85 4.54 22.99 -45.62
C ASP A 85 3.89 24.27 -45.09
N PRO A 86 4.35 24.82 -43.95
CA PRO A 86 3.80 26.07 -43.40
C PRO A 86 3.96 27.27 -44.35
N LYS A 87 4.90 27.20 -45.30
CA LYS A 87 5.12 28.25 -46.33
C LYS A 87 4.18 28.11 -47.51
N ASN A 88 3.58 26.96 -47.71
CA ASN A 88 2.58 26.69 -48.75
C ASN A 88 1.42 25.84 -48.21
N PRO A 89 0.50 26.44 -47.43
CA PRO A 89 -0.60 25.74 -46.77
C PRO A 89 -1.60 25.07 -47.77
N GLN A 90 -1.56 25.43 -49.04
CA GLN A 90 -2.38 24.86 -50.09
C GLN A 90 -1.77 23.59 -50.74
N ALA A 91 -0.51 23.27 -50.40
CA ALA A 91 0.13 22.06 -50.91
C ALA A 91 -0.51 20.81 -50.27
N ALA A 92 -0.59 19.72 -51.06
CA ALA A 92 -1.07 18.45 -50.55
C ALA A 92 -0.18 17.96 -49.38
N ALA A 93 -0.81 17.52 -48.28
CA ALA A 93 -0.10 16.93 -47.15
C ALA A 93 0.67 15.67 -47.62
N ARG A 94 1.92 15.55 -47.21
CA ARG A 94 2.76 14.38 -47.51
C ARG A 94 3.10 13.63 -46.20
N ILE A 95 3.23 12.32 -46.31
CA ILE A 95 3.69 11.49 -45.19
C ILE A 95 5.22 11.58 -45.13
N ILE A 96 5.74 12.00 -43.99
CA ILE A 96 7.19 12.14 -43.77
C ILE A 96 7.59 11.43 -42.48
N SER A 97 8.80 10.86 -42.41
CA SER A 97 9.33 10.31 -41.15
C SER A 97 9.79 11.42 -40.20
N VAL A 98 9.84 11.13 -38.90
CA VAL A 98 10.38 12.06 -37.92
C VAL A 98 11.84 12.38 -38.23
N PHE A 99 12.63 11.39 -38.68
CA PHE A 99 14.01 11.55 -39.07
C PHE A 99 14.16 12.55 -40.25
N ASP A 100 13.41 12.33 -41.34
CA ASP A 100 13.48 13.21 -42.51
C ASP A 100 12.97 14.62 -42.19
N HIS A 101 11.92 14.72 -41.38
CA HIS A 101 11.40 16.02 -40.94
C HIS A 101 12.45 16.86 -40.20
N PHE A 102 13.18 16.27 -39.26
CA PHE A 102 14.23 17.00 -38.51
C PHE A 102 15.42 17.34 -39.39
N ASN A 103 15.82 16.45 -40.30
CA ASN A 103 16.87 16.69 -41.28
C ASN A 103 16.50 17.81 -42.25
N ASP A 104 15.35 17.70 -42.94
CA ASP A 104 14.96 18.57 -44.05
C ASP A 104 14.50 19.95 -43.58
N HIS A 105 13.77 20.02 -42.45
CA HIS A 105 13.11 21.28 -42.05
C HIS A 105 13.86 21.99 -40.90
N HIS A 106 14.56 21.25 -40.05
CA HIS A 106 15.34 21.84 -38.97
C HIS A 106 16.85 21.83 -39.22
N GLY A 107 17.35 21.07 -40.24
CA GLY A 107 18.75 20.89 -40.53
C GLY A 107 19.50 20.15 -39.41
N ILE A 108 18.80 19.24 -38.72
CA ILE A 108 19.31 18.48 -37.60
C ILE A 108 19.42 17.01 -38.02
N ILE A 109 20.67 16.54 -38.08
CA ILE A 109 20.96 15.13 -38.29
C ILE A 109 20.93 14.41 -36.96
N LEU A 110 19.95 13.53 -36.76
CA LEU A 110 19.83 12.74 -35.54
C LEU A 110 20.97 11.72 -35.46
N GLN A 111 21.63 11.67 -34.31
CA GLN A 111 22.75 10.75 -34.06
C GLN A 111 22.25 9.36 -33.60
N HIS A 112 21.06 9.30 -33.00
CA HIS A 112 20.46 8.09 -32.47
C HIS A 112 19.03 7.89 -33.00
N PRO A 113 18.86 7.82 -34.33
CA PRO A 113 17.53 7.68 -34.94
C PRO A 113 16.82 6.35 -34.63
N GLU A 114 17.55 5.36 -34.12
CA GLU A 114 17.06 4.06 -33.66
C GLU A 114 16.38 4.10 -32.29
N LEU A 115 16.52 5.22 -31.54
CA LEU A 115 15.85 5.37 -30.26
C LEU A 115 14.36 5.71 -30.44
N PRO A 116 13.50 5.29 -29.47
CA PRO A 116 12.07 5.60 -29.51
C PRO A 116 11.80 7.11 -29.52
N VAL A 117 10.77 7.52 -30.23
CA VAL A 117 10.34 8.92 -30.31
C VAL A 117 9.33 9.21 -29.17
N LEU A 118 9.45 10.39 -28.56
CA LEU A 118 8.50 10.88 -27.57
C LEU A 118 7.24 11.44 -28.25
N ASN A 119 6.06 11.11 -27.71
CA ASN A 119 4.85 11.84 -28.00
C ASN A 119 4.68 12.96 -26.97
N VAL A 120 4.72 14.21 -27.44
CA VAL A 120 4.56 15.43 -26.64
C VAL A 120 3.30 16.23 -27.01
N GLY A 121 2.43 15.67 -27.82
CA GLY A 121 1.12 16.20 -28.20
C GLY A 121 0.00 15.67 -27.33
N THR A 122 -1.05 15.14 -27.98
CA THR A 122 -2.14 14.41 -27.32
C THR A 122 -2.19 12.96 -27.83
N ARG A 123 -3.11 12.15 -27.30
CA ARG A 123 -3.31 10.78 -27.84
C ARG A 123 -4.00 10.79 -29.21
N SER A 124 -4.92 11.75 -29.40
CA SER A 124 -5.68 11.91 -30.67
C SER A 124 -4.92 12.74 -31.70
N ASP A 125 -4.03 13.62 -31.27
CA ASP A 125 -3.21 14.46 -32.13
C ASP A 125 -1.75 14.42 -31.61
N PRO A 126 -0.98 13.40 -32.00
CA PRO A 126 0.37 13.18 -31.52
C PRO A 126 1.35 14.17 -32.15
N SER A 127 2.22 14.72 -31.34
CA SER A 127 3.38 15.52 -31.75
C SER A 127 4.66 14.78 -31.36
N TYR A 128 5.53 14.50 -32.33
CA TYR A 128 6.66 13.63 -32.13
C TYR A 128 7.96 14.41 -31.94
N LEU A 129 8.74 14.02 -30.92
CA LEU A 129 10.01 14.63 -30.56
C LEU A 129 11.08 13.53 -30.43
N PRO A 130 12.22 13.61 -31.17
CA PRO A 130 13.34 12.71 -30.94
C PRO A 130 13.86 12.82 -29.50
N ILE A 131 14.11 11.66 -28.87
CA ILE A 131 14.48 11.64 -27.46
C ILE A 131 15.82 12.32 -27.16
N GLU A 132 16.75 12.29 -28.12
CA GLU A 132 18.06 12.95 -28.03
C GLU A 132 17.97 14.50 -28.01
N LEU A 133 16.86 15.07 -28.44
CA LEU A 133 16.62 16.52 -28.42
C LEU A 133 15.83 16.97 -27.18
N ALA A 134 15.55 16.06 -26.25
CA ALA A 134 14.77 16.34 -25.06
C ALA A 134 15.63 16.29 -23.79
N SER A 135 15.67 17.38 -23.05
CA SER A 135 16.29 17.44 -21.72
C SER A 135 15.23 17.41 -20.63
N VAL A 136 15.33 16.48 -19.69
CA VAL A 136 14.37 16.39 -18.58
C VAL A 136 14.54 17.57 -17.64
N LEU A 137 13.46 18.27 -17.31
CA LEU A 137 13.46 19.35 -16.34
C LEU A 137 13.57 18.78 -14.93
N PRO A 138 14.51 19.28 -14.12
CA PRO A 138 14.58 18.91 -12.70
C PRO A 138 13.40 19.53 -11.93
N GLY A 139 12.94 18.85 -10.89
CA GLY A 139 12.00 19.40 -9.91
C GLY A 139 10.58 18.85 -9.88
N PRO A 140 9.90 18.46 -10.99
CA PRO A 140 8.59 17.85 -10.87
C PRO A 140 8.65 16.52 -10.10
N PRO A 141 7.77 16.31 -9.09
CA PRO A 141 7.75 15.06 -8.37
C PRO A 141 7.31 13.92 -9.29
N VAL A 142 8.07 12.83 -9.30
CA VAL A 142 7.73 11.63 -10.06
C VAL A 142 6.72 10.81 -9.27
N ARG A 143 5.46 10.77 -9.73
CA ARG A 143 4.35 10.02 -9.09
C ARG A 143 4.23 8.64 -9.74
N ARG A 144 5.08 7.70 -9.36
CA ARG A 144 5.03 6.31 -9.85
C ARG A 144 5.64 5.34 -8.85
N LEU A 145 5.40 4.04 -9.06
CA LEU A 145 6.05 2.99 -8.30
C LEU A 145 7.55 2.95 -8.62
N LEU A 146 8.36 2.95 -7.58
CA LEU A 146 9.81 2.81 -7.68
C LEU A 146 10.18 1.34 -7.96
N SER A 147 11.28 1.10 -8.66
CA SER A 147 11.88 -0.23 -8.75
C SER A 147 12.39 -0.69 -7.37
N GLY A 148 12.67 -1.99 -7.21
CA GLY A 148 13.18 -2.52 -5.93
C GLY A 148 14.46 -1.81 -5.48
N SER A 149 15.43 -1.58 -6.37
CA SER A 149 16.66 -0.85 -6.09
C SER A 149 16.43 0.64 -5.79
N GLN A 150 15.57 1.30 -6.55
CA GLN A 150 15.19 2.69 -6.28
C GLN A 150 14.48 2.83 -4.94
N THR A 151 13.61 1.88 -4.59
CA THR A 151 12.96 1.83 -3.27
C THR A 151 13.97 1.66 -2.14
N GLU A 152 14.96 0.79 -2.32
CA GLU A 152 16.04 0.60 -1.34
C GLU A 152 16.86 1.87 -1.15
N HIS A 153 17.28 2.53 -2.23
CA HIS A 153 18.01 3.80 -2.17
C HIS A 153 17.17 4.92 -1.54
N MET A 154 15.90 5.02 -1.92
CA MET A 154 14.98 5.99 -1.32
C MET A 154 14.80 5.75 0.18
N LEU A 155 14.67 4.49 0.62
CA LEU A 155 14.55 4.16 2.03
C LEU A 155 15.81 4.52 2.81
N ARG A 156 17.01 4.31 2.26
CA ARG A 156 18.27 4.74 2.89
C ARG A 156 18.33 6.25 3.09
N PHE A 157 17.79 7.01 2.15
CA PHE A 157 17.76 8.47 2.23
C PHE A 157 16.61 8.99 3.12
N ALA A 158 15.41 8.44 2.99
CA ALA A 158 14.21 8.94 3.66
C ALA A 158 14.02 8.42 5.08
N ALA A 159 14.50 7.19 5.38
CA ALA A 159 14.37 6.58 6.70
C ALA A 159 15.52 7.04 7.63
N ARG A 160 15.51 8.32 7.99
CA ARG A 160 16.52 8.92 8.88
C ARG A 160 16.29 8.54 10.33
N ALA A 161 17.37 8.40 11.09
CA ALA A 161 17.31 8.30 12.55
C ALA A 161 16.63 9.53 13.16
N PRO A 162 15.96 9.42 14.33
CA PRO A 162 15.24 10.52 14.97
C PRO A 162 16.09 11.77 15.12
N ARG A 163 17.34 11.65 15.59
CA ARG A 163 18.28 12.75 15.76
C ARG A 163 18.51 13.54 14.47
N LEU A 164 18.75 12.85 13.33
CA LEU A 164 18.97 13.49 12.03
C LEU A 164 17.73 14.24 11.52
N ASN A 165 16.54 13.76 11.83
CA ASN A 165 15.29 14.46 11.53
C ASN A 165 15.12 15.69 12.44
N THR A 166 15.42 15.54 13.72
CA THR A 166 15.40 16.66 14.69
C THR A 166 16.36 17.77 14.27
N ASP A 167 17.60 17.42 13.96
CA ASP A 167 18.62 18.36 13.49
C ASP A 167 18.21 19.07 12.19
N SER A 168 17.47 18.39 11.30
CA SER A 168 16.94 18.98 10.07
C SER A 168 15.76 19.93 10.31
N ILE A 169 14.98 19.72 11.34
CA ILE A 169 13.78 20.52 11.67
C ILE A 169 14.15 21.69 12.58
N ALA A 170 14.79 21.43 13.71
CA ALA A 170 15.12 22.43 14.71
C ALA A 170 16.42 23.20 14.40
N GLY A 171 17.32 22.57 13.64
CA GLY A 171 18.60 23.13 13.21
C GLY A 171 19.72 22.99 14.20
N THR A 172 20.87 22.51 13.69
CA THR A 172 22.17 22.90 14.24
C THR A 172 22.51 24.32 13.77
N PRO A 173 23.34 25.10 14.52
CA PRO A 173 23.78 26.41 14.06
C PRO A 173 24.34 26.30 12.63
N GLY A 174 23.56 26.74 11.65
CA GLY A 174 23.91 26.74 10.22
C GLY A 174 22.97 26.00 9.26
N ASN A 175 22.14 25.03 9.67
CA ASN A 175 21.43 24.15 8.71
C ASN A 175 19.93 23.89 8.92
N GLY A 176 19.32 24.25 10.02
CA GLY A 176 17.94 23.84 10.34
C GLY A 176 16.86 24.40 9.45
N LEU A 177 16.05 25.29 9.97
CA LEU A 177 14.96 25.97 9.26
C LEU A 177 15.39 26.65 7.93
N ARG A 178 16.70 26.76 7.70
CA ARG A 178 17.30 27.23 6.44
C ARG A 178 16.90 26.37 5.24
N THR A 179 16.90 25.06 5.37
CA THR A 179 16.52 24.16 4.27
C THR A 179 15.03 24.23 3.91
N MET A 180 14.19 24.74 4.79
CA MET A 180 12.75 24.92 4.55
C MET A 180 12.36 26.31 4.03
N GLY A 181 13.36 27.15 3.64
CA GLY A 181 13.10 28.49 3.14
C GLY A 181 12.84 29.56 4.21
N PHE A 182 12.89 29.20 5.49
CA PHE A 182 12.82 30.14 6.62
C PHE A 182 14.15 30.86 6.90
N ASN A 183 14.99 30.98 5.87
CA ASN A 183 16.32 31.63 5.92
C ASN A 183 16.28 33.15 5.79
N GLY A 184 15.18 33.62 5.29
CA GLY A 184 14.94 35.04 5.29
C GLY A 184 14.70 35.50 6.71
N PRO A 185 14.78 36.81 6.96
CA PRO A 185 14.44 37.34 8.26
C PRO A 185 13.05 36.81 8.62
N ALA A 186 12.92 36.37 9.86
CA ALA A 186 11.64 36.04 10.50
C ALA A 186 10.54 37.11 10.28
N GLN A 187 10.93 38.23 9.75
CA GLN A 187 10.12 39.35 9.34
C GLN A 187 8.91 39.01 8.47
N VAL A 188 9.02 38.05 7.51
CA VAL A 188 7.86 37.72 6.67
C VAL A 188 6.78 37.02 7.49
N VAL A 189 7.17 36.12 8.38
CA VAL A 189 6.22 35.39 9.25
C VAL A 189 5.81 36.28 10.44
N ASN A 190 6.72 37.06 10.99
CA ASN A 190 6.46 38.05 12.03
C ASN A 190 5.51 39.14 11.58
N ASN A 191 5.53 39.56 10.29
CA ASN A 191 4.56 40.49 9.72
C ASN A 191 3.11 39.96 9.78
N PHE A 192 2.93 38.65 9.95
CA PHE A 192 1.61 38.05 10.18
C PHE A 192 1.36 37.75 11.66
N GLY A 193 2.20 38.25 12.57
CA GLY A 193 2.08 37.98 14.00
C GLY A 193 2.40 36.54 14.44
N ILE A 194 3.10 35.77 13.58
CA ILE A 194 3.48 34.39 13.86
C ILE A 194 4.95 34.36 14.28
N ASP A 195 5.21 33.94 15.51
CA ASP A 195 6.55 33.65 15.99
C ASP A 195 6.82 32.13 15.94
N VAL A 196 7.91 31.74 15.26
CA VAL A 196 8.31 30.35 15.13
C VAL A 196 9.48 30.09 16.10
N SER A 197 9.20 29.37 17.19
CA SER A 197 10.24 28.96 18.13
C SER A 197 11.30 28.10 17.44
N LYS A 198 12.57 28.39 17.71
CA LYS A 198 13.72 27.59 17.28
C LYS A 198 14.05 26.45 18.25
N GLU A 199 13.40 26.43 19.39
CA GLU A 199 13.59 25.44 20.43
C GLU A 199 12.53 24.34 20.38
N LEU A 200 12.93 23.10 20.66
CA LEU A 200 12.02 21.98 20.78
C LEU A 200 11.25 22.07 22.10
N ILE A 201 9.93 21.88 22.04
CA ILE A 201 9.10 21.79 23.23
C ILE A 201 9.35 20.44 23.90
N THR A 202 9.69 20.44 25.20
CA THR A 202 9.81 19.21 26.00
C THR A 202 8.44 18.84 26.57
N VAL A 203 7.98 17.61 26.28
CA VAL A 203 6.70 17.07 26.75
C VAL A 203 6.92 15.79 27.57
N PRO A 204 6.18 15.56 28.67
CA PRO A 204 6.33 14.35 29.48
C PRO A 204 5.71 13.11 28.85
N GLY A 205 6.35 11.94 28.98
CA GLY A 205 5.89 10.66 28.45
C GLY A 205 6.17 9.49 29.41
N ARG A 206 5.44 8.35 29.30
CA ARG A 206 5.54 7.17 30.21
C ARG A 206 5.42 5.80 29.49
N ILE A 207 5.76 4.64 30.12
CA ILE A 207 5.92 3.27 29.53
C ILE A 207 5.09 2.18 30.25
N LEU A 208 4.44 1.25 29.51
CA LEU A 208 3.44 0.26 30.00
C LEU A 208 3.74 -1.26 29.66
N PRO A 209 3.30 -2.33 30.39
CA PRO A 209 3.77 -3.77 30.31
C PRO A 209 3.06 -4.79 29.36
N THR A 210 3.58 -6.07 29.10
CA THR A 210 3.32 -7.01 27.96
C THR A 210 2.89 -8.50 28.23
N PRO A 211 2.22 -9.30 27.28
CA PRO A 211 1.52 -10.64 27.47
C PRO A 211 1.94 -11.94 26.70
N LYS A 212 1.18 -13.12 26.69
CA LYS A 212 1.54 -14.52 26.21
C LYS A 212 0.49 -15.39 25.42
N PRO A 213 0.81 -16.46 24.58
CA PRO A 213 -0.02 -17.13 23.52
C PRO A 213 -0.73 -18.52 23.68
N GLY A 214 -1.49 -19.06 22.62
CA GLY A 214 -2.50 -20.17 22.53
C GLY A 214 -2.56 -21.25 21.39
N SER A 215 -3.64 -21.94 20.86
CA SER A 215 -3.70 -23.21 20.04
C SER A 215 -4.75 -23.43 18.90
N PHE A 216 -4.77 -24.57 18.01
CA PHE A 216 -5.30 -24.70 16.62
C PHE A 216 -5.62 -26.09 15.94
N GLY A 217 -6.18 -26.23 14.66
CA GLY A 217 -6.73 -27.32 13.85
C GLY A 217 -6.12 -27.77 12.44
N GLN A 218 -6.81 -28.38 11.43
CA GLN A 218 -6.32 -29.14 10.20
C GLN A 218 -5.94 -28.35 8.92
N TRP A 219 -4.97 -28.85 8.03
CA TRP A 219 -4.44 -28.15 6.86
C TRP A 219 -3.79 -28.96 5.72
N ALA A 220 -3.60 -28.34 4.51
CA ALA A 220 -2.87 -28.88 3.36
C ALA A 220 -2.02 -27.82 2.64
N CYS A 221 -0.98 -28.26 1.89
CA CYS A 221 -0.10 -27.36 1.11
C CYS A 221 -0.37 -27.45 -0.39
N VAL A 222 -0.33 -26.31 -1.09
CA VAL A 222 -0.42 -26.20 -2.55
C VAL A 222 0.74 -25.38 -3.07
N ALA A 223 1.61 -25.99 -3.88
CA ALA A 223 2.74 -25.34 -4.52
C ALA A 223 2.40 -24.97 -5.97
N ILE A 224 2.49 -23.68 -6.30
CA ILE A 224 2.21 -23.16 -7.65
C ILE A 224 3.53 -22.92 -8.39
N ASN A 225 3.72 -23.60 -9.52
CA ASN A 225 4.86 -23.49 -10.42
C ASN A 225 4.42 -22.96 -11.79
N TYR A 226 5.36 -22.33 -12.52
CA TYR A 226 5.11 -21.90 -13.90
C TYR A 226 5.62 -22.93 -14.90
N ASN A 227 4.88 -23.14 -15.99
CA ASN A 227 5.31 -23.95 -17.12
C ASN A 227 6.40 -23.20 -17.92
N ASP A 228 7.27 -23.95 -18.61
CA ASP A 228 8.11 -23.41 -19.69
C ASP A 228 7.26 -23.09 -20.94
N GLN A 229 7.90 -22.52 -21.97
CA GLN A 229 7.21 -22.20 -23.25
C GLN A 229 6.67 -23.42 -24.00
N ARG A 230 7.11 -24.65 -23.61
CA ARG A 230 6.67 -25.93 -24.18
C ARG A 230 5.64 -26.65 -23.31
N GLY A 231 5.15 -26.00 -22.23
CA GLY A 231 4.18 -26.59 -21.31
C GLY A 231 4.76 -27.48 -20.23
N ASN A 232 6.10 -27.63 -20.16
CA ASN A 232 6.75 -28.42 -19.11
C ASN A 232 6.92 -27.61 -17.82
N ALA A 233 6.85 -28.26 -16.66
CA ALA A 233 7.09 -27.60 -15.38
C ALA A 233 8.56 -27.12 -15.29
N LEU A 234 8.76 -25.80 -15.01
CA LEU A 234 10.09 -25.26 -14.78
C LEU A 234 10.58 -25.69 -13.39
N LEU A 235 11.30 -26.80 -13.34
CA LEU A 235 12.03 -27.24 -12.15
C LEU A 235 13.28 -26.36 -11.93
N PRO A 236 13.75 -26.15 -10.71
CA PRO A 236 15.04 -25.50 -10.44
C PRO A 236 16.17 -26.22 -11.17
N ARG A 237 17.09 -25.48 -11.80
CA ARG A 237 18.27 -26.09 -12.45
C ARG A 237 19.08 -26.89 -11.43
N GLY A 238 19.23 -28.21 -11.66
CA GLY A 238 20.03 -29.11 -10.84
C GLY A 238 19.22 -30.16 -10.06
N SER A 239 17.90 -30.13 -10.04
CA SER A 239 17.09 -31.20 -9.44
C SER A 239 16.89 -32.33 -10.45
N GLN A 240 17.71 -33.39 -10.36
CA GLN A 240 17.38 -34.71 -10.91
C GLN A 240 16.32 -35.37 -10.00
N MET A 241 15.06 -34.93 -10.07
CA MET A 241 14.03 -35.52 -9.23
C MET A 241 12.75 -35.77 -10.02
N GLN A 242 12.59 -37.01 -10.42
CA GLN A 242 11.31 -37.63 -10.69
C GLN A 242 10.63 -37.91 -9.32
N GLY A 243 9.57 -37.18 -9.00
CA GLY A 243 8.62 -37.60 -7.96
C GLY A 243 8.82 -37.08 -6.53
N MET A 244 9.77 -36.22 -6.22
CA MET A 244 9.93 -35.65 -4.86
C MET A 244 9.34 -34.24 -4.72
N ASP A 245 8.73 -34.00 -3.57
CA ASP A 245 8.13 -32.71 -3.21
C ASP A 245 9.23 -31.69 -2.86
N VAL A 246 9.50 -30.74 -3.76
CA VAL A 246 10.57 -29.72 -3.59
C VAL A 246 10.41 -28.87 -2.31
N LEU A 247 9.22 -28.82 -1.73
CA LEU A 247 8.97 -28.15 -0.45
C LEU A 247 9.30 -29.05 0.74
N ASP A 248 9.09 -30.34 0.62
CA ASP A 248 9.44 -31.32 1.66
C ASP A 248 10.94 -31.62 1.66
N ASP A 249 11.60 -31.67 0.51
CA ASP A 249 13.04 -31.87 0.38
C ASP A 249 13.89 -30.84 1.10
N ASP A 250 13.46 -29.56 1.07
CA ASP A 250 14.18 -28.49 1.76
C ASP A 250 13.91 -28.44 3.28
N GLY A 251 13.12 -29.35 3.82
CA GLY A 251 12.74 -29.37 5.24
C GLY A 251 11.88 -28.16 5.68
N ILE A 252 11.40 -27.36 4.73
CA ILE A 252 10.68 -26.10 5.01
C ILE A 252 9.33 -26.36 5.66
N LEU A 253 8.57 -27.35 5.19
CA LEU A 253 7.29 -27.71 5.79
C LEU A 253 7.49 -28.30 7.19
N ALA A 254 8.51 -29.12 7.38
CA ALA A 254 8.88 -29.64 8.70
C ALA A 254 9.33 -28.50 9.65
N ALA A 255 10.04 -27.48 9.14
CA ALA A 255 10.37 -26.30 9.92
C ALA A 255 9.12 -25.48 10.30
N LEU A 256 8.18 -25.29 9.38
CA LEU A 256 6.90 -24.65 9.65
C LEU A 256 6.09 -25.41 10.71
N GLU A 257 6.01 -26.75 10.59
CA GLU A 257 5.34 -27.61 11.57
C GLU A 257 5.96 -27.51 12.97
N ARG A 258 7.29 -27.45 13.05
CA ARG A 258 7.98 -27.22 14.33
C ARG A 258 7.61 -25.86 14.94
N HIS A 259 7.55 -24.79 14.13
CA HIS A 259 7.11 -23.48 14.60
C HIS A 259 5.64 -23.49 15.03
N LEU A 260 4.76 -24.15 14.28
CA LEU A 260 3.36 -24.33 14.65
C LEU A 260 3.26 -25.04 16.02
N GLY A 261 3.97 -26.15 16.20
CA GLY A 261 4.04 -26.87 17.48
C GLY A 261 4.63 -26.03 18.63
N ALA A 262 5.69 -25.25 18.36
CA ALA A 262 6.31 -24.37 19.37
C ALA A 262 5.37 -23.26 19.84
N TYR A 263 4.45 -22.79 19.00
CA TYR A 263 3.38 -21.85 19.35
C TYR A 263 2.13 -22.52 19.94
N GLY A 264 2.18 -23.85 20.19
CA GLY A 264 1.05 -24.60 20.75
C GLY A 264 -0.04 -24.92 19.74
N VAL A 265 0.22 -24.71 18.45
CA VAL A 265 -0.71 -25.00 17.37
C VAL A 265 -0.79 -26.51 17.20
N ARG A 266 -1.92 -27.13 17.58
CA ARG A 266 -2.17 -28.54 17.37
C ARG A 266 -2.68 -28.76 15.96
N MET A 267 -1.97 -29.55 15.17
CA MET A 267 -2.34 -29.95 13.81
C MET A 267 -2.75 -31.41 13.81
N SER A 268 -3.90 -31.73 13.22
CA SER A 268 -4.34 -33.13 13.19
C SER A 268 -3.66 -33.91 12.08
N THR A 269 -3.76 -33.53 10.85
CA THR A 269 -3.18 -34.27 9.72
C THR A 269 -2.81 -33.32 8.59
N ARG A 270 -1.57 -33.38 8.11
CA ARG A 270 -1.16 -32.77 6.86
C ARG A 270 -1.50 -33.72 5.70
N HIS A 271 -2.27 -33.19 4.75
CA HIS A 271 -2.44 -33.90 3.47
C HIS A 271 -1.19 -33.74 2.60
N PRO A 272 -0.93 -34.66 1.66
CA PRO A 272 0.16 -34.52 0.71
C PRO A 272 0.15 -33.18 -0.01
N THR A 273 1.33 -32.64 -0.29
CA THR A 273 1.46 -31.38 -1.03
C THR A 273 0.95 -31.54 -2.45
N HIS A 274 0.05 -30.67 -2.87
CA HIS A 274 -0.48 -30.65 -4.23
C HIS A 274 0.31 -29.68 -5.09
N HIS A 275 0.98 -30.19 -6.14
CA HIS A 275 1.73 -29.37 -7.08
C HIS A 275 0.87 -29.05 -8.29
N ILE A 276 0.69 -27.75 -8.55
CA ILE A 276 0.03 -27.28 -9.76
C ILE A 276 1.00 -26.51 -10.65
N SER A 277 0.97 -26.81 -11.94
CA SER A 277 1.71 -26.10 -12.96
C SER A 277 0.75 -25.24 -13.78
N ILE A 278 1.03 -23.96 -13.84
CA ILE A 278 0.23 -22.97 -14.57
C ILE A 278 1.12 -22.20 -15.56
N PRO A 279 0.58 -21.69 -16.67
CA PRO A 279 1.29 -20.74 -17.50
C PRO A 279 1.62 -19.47 -16.68
N ARG A 280 2.59 -18.66 -17.14
CA ARG A 280 2.82 -17.36 -16.50
C ARG A 280 1.58 -16.49 -16.65
N PRO A 281 1.15 -15.81 -15.57
CA PRO A 281 -0.04 -14.94 -15.63
C PRO A 281 0.15 -13.82 -16.65
N ASN A 282 -0.69 -13.83 -17.69
CA ASN A 282 -0.86 -12.78 -18.67
C ASN A 282 -2.34 -12.79 -19.11
N GLU A 283 -2.79 -11.81 -19.88
CA GLU A 283 -4.18 -11.69 -20.27
C GLU A 283 -4.74 -12.95 -20.94
N GLN A 284 -3.95 -13.59 -21.81
CA GLN A 284 -4.36 -14.78 -22.56
C GLN A 284 -4.42 -16.07 -21.71
N SER A 285 -3.67 -16.12 -20.61
CA SER A 285 -3.59 -17.30 -19.74
C SER A 285 -4.53 -17.24 -18.53
N ARG A 286 -5.18 -16.10 -18.27
CA ARG A 286 -6.00 -15.87 -17.07
C ARG A 286 -7.12 -16.88 -16.90
N ASP A 287 -7.88 -17.17 -17.93
CA ASP A 287 -9.00 -18.12 -17.86
C ASP A 287 -8.54 -19.54 -17.53
N VAL A 288 -7.43 -19.98 -18.13
CA VAL A 288 -6.84 -21.31 -17.85
C VAL A 288 -6.35 -21.39 -16.41
N ILE A 289 -5.70 -20.34 -15.93
CA ILE A 289 -5.21 -20.27 -14.55
C ILE A 289 -6.38 -20.26 -13.57
N ASP A 290 -7.38 -19.42 -13.82
CA ASP A 290 -8.55 -19.29 -12.96
C ASP A 290 -9.30 -20.61 -12.81
N LYS A 291 -9.48 -21.34 -13.92
CA LYS A 291 -10.09 -22.66 -13.92
C LYS A 291 -9.31 -23.66 -13.06
N LYS A 292 -7.97 -23.67 -13.15
CA LYS A 292 -7.13 -24.51 -12.31
C LYS A 292 -7.20 -24.16 -10.82
N ILE A 293 -7.24 -22.86 -10.49
CA ILE A 293 -7.40 -22.41 -9.10
C ILE A 293 -8.77 -22.86 -8.58
N LYS A 294 -9.83 -22.66 -9.36
CA LYS A 294 -11.17 -23.15 -9.03
C LYS A 294 -11.15 -24.65 -8.69
N GLU A 295 -10.57 -25.48 -9.55
CA GLU A 295 -10.46 -26.92 -9.35
C GLU A 295 -9.79 -27.26 -8.02
N VAL A 296 -8.70 -26.56 -7.66
CA VAL A 296 -8.00 -26.76 -6.37
C VAL A 296 -8.91 -26.47 -5.19
N PHE A 297 -9.63 -25.34 -5.21
CA PHE A 297 -10.50 -24.97 -4.09
C PHE A 297 -11.76 -25.83 -4.01
N THR A 298 -12.37 -26.20 -5.13
CA THR A 298 -13.50 -27.12 -5.16
C THR A 298 -13.11 -28.52 -4.65
N ASN A 299 -11.92 -29.00 -5.01
CA ASN A 299 -11.39 -30.27 -4.47
C ASN A 299 -11.12 -30.17 -2.96
N ALA A 300 -10.56 -29.06 -2.48
CA ALA A 300 -10.35 -28.84 -1.06
C ALA A 300 -11.68 -28.81 -0.28
N GLU A 301 -12.70 -28.15 -0.79
CA GLU A 301 -14.05 -28.14 -0.22
C GLU A 301 -14.65 -29.55 -0.15
N THR A 302 -14.57 -30.31 -1.26
CA THR A 302 -15.08 -31.70 -1.35
C THR A 302 -14.40 -32.62 -0.32
N HIS A 303 -13.09 -32.44 -0.11
CA HIS A 303 -12.32 -33.21 0.88
C HIS A 303 -12.33 -32.62 2.29
N LYS A 304 -13.13 -31.58 2.53
CA LYS A 304 -13.29 -30.88 3.83
C LYS A 304 -11.95 -30.37 4.39
N ILE A 305 -11.06 -29.89 3.50
CA ILE A 305 -9.84 -29.20 3.89
C ILE A 305 -10.22 -27.81 4.42
N GLU A 306 -9.91 -27.55 5.66
CA GLU A 306 -10.28 -26.27 6.30
C GLU A 306 -9.33 -25.14 5.92
N LEU A 307 -8.04 -25.45 5.65
CA LEU A 307 -7.02 -24.45 5.35
C LEU A 307 -6.02 -24.92 4.30
N LEU A 308 -5.78 -24.10 3.29
CA LEU A 308 -4.74 -24.29 2.28
C LEU A 308 -3.55 -23.36 2.53
N PHE A 309 -2.35 -23.93 2.56
CA PHE A 309 -1.11 -23.16 2.48
C PHE A 309 -0.66 -23.04 1.02
N VAL A 310 -0.80 -21.87 0.42
CA VAL A 310 -0.52 -21.65 -1.00
C VAL A 310 0.84 -20.97 -1.17
N VAL A 311 1.78 -21.65 -1.82
CA VAL A 311 3.14 -21.15 -2.05
C VAL A 311 3.33 -20.79 -3.52
N PHE A 312 3.55 -19.49 -3.78
CA PHE A 312 3.85 -18.97 -5.10
C PHE A 312 5.34 -19.06 -5.42
N LYS A 313 5.66 -19.25 -6.68
CA LYS A 313 7.03 -19.09 -7.17
C LYS A 313 7.48 -17.61 -7.06
N GLU A 314 6.64 -16.70 -7.50
CA GLU A 314 6.86 -15.25 -7.51
C GLU A 314 5.59 -14.52 -7.02
N ALA A 315 5.75 -13.28 -6.53
CA ALA A 315 4.61 -12.48 -6.10
C ALA A 315 3.81 -12.00 -7.31
N ASP A 316 2.54 -12.35 -7.37
CA ASP A 316 1.59 -11.91 -8.40
C ASP A 316 0.27 -11.49 -7.75
N LYS A 317 -0.17 -10.26 -8.01
CA LYS A 317 -1.39 -9.69 -7.41
C LYS A 317 -2.66 -10.31 -7.98
N TRP A 318 -2.70 -10.52 -9.30
CA TRP A 318 -3.87 -11.11 -9.94
C TRP A 318 -4.08 -12.55 -9.44
N LEU A 319 -3.04 -13.37 -9.46
CA LEU A 319 -3.07 -14.75 -8.95
C LEU A 319 -3.49 -14.79 -7.47
N TYR A 320 -2.93 -13.90 -6.64
CA TYR A 320 -3.34 -13.78 -5.24
C TYR A 320 -4.81 -13.41 -5.10
N SER A 321 -5.31 -12.48 -5.93
CA SER A 321 -6.71 -12.06 -5.91
C SER A 321 -7.67 -13.22 -6.23
N ARG A 322 -7.34 -14.04 -7.25
CA ARG A 322 -8.16 -15.20 -7.62
C ARG A 322 -8.18 -16.28 -6.55
N ILE A 323 -7.02 -16.55 -5.92
CA ILE A 323 -6.96 -17.47 -4.78
C ILE A 323 -7.83 -17.00 -3.63
N LYS A 324 -7.82 -15.70 -3.33
CA LYS A 324 -8.67 -15.16 -2.27
C LYS A 324 -10.15 -15.16 -2.63
N PHE A 325 -10.48 -14.90 -3.88
CA PHE A 325 -11.85 -14.97 -4.37
C PHE A 325 -12.41 -16.41 -4.26
N TRP A 326 -11.72 -17.39 -4.85
CA TRP A 326 -12.18 -18.79 -4.80
C TRP A 326 -12.21 -19.36 -3.38
N GLY A 327 -11.19 -19.04 -2.56
CA GLY A 327 -11.15 -19.52 -1.18
C GLY A 327 -12.17 -18.88 -0.26
N ASP A 328 -12.21 -17.56 -0.23
CA ASP A 328 -12.98 -16.81 0.78
C ASP A 328 -14.45 -16.59 0.35
N ILE A 329 -14.74 -16.45 -0.96
CA ILE A 329 -16.08 -16.10 -1.46
C ILE A 329 -16.84 -17.32 -1.98
N GLU A 330 -16.21 -18.16 -2.80
CA GLU A 330 -16.91 -19.23 -3.50
C GLU A 330 -16.94 -20.54 -2.71
N CYS A 331 -15.80 -20.99 -2.17
CA CYS A 331 -15.70 -22.31 -1.55
C CYS A 331 -15.66 -22.30 -0.02
N GLY A 332 -15.48 -21.14 0.62
CA GLY A 332 -15.36 -21.06 2.09
C GLY A 332 -14.10 -21.69 2.67
N VAL A 333 -13.09 -22.03 1.85
CA VAL A 333 -11.84 -22.64 2.26
C VAL A 333 -10.81 -21.58 2.61
N GLN A 334 -10.33 -21.59 3.85
CA GLN A 334 -9.33 -20.65 4.32
C GLN A 334 -7.99 -20.84 3.58
N SER A 335 -7.28 -19.76 3.28
CA SER A 335 -5.97 -19.85 2.62
C SER A 335 -4.93 -18.91 3.24
N VAL A 336 -3.73 -19.44 3.50
CA VAL A 336 -2.52 -18.67 3.84
C VAL A 336 -1.61 -18.70 2.62
N CYS A 337 -1.16 -17.54 2.18
CA CYS A 337 -0.30 -17.42 0.99
C CYS A 337 1.10 -16.94 1.36
N SER A 338 2.11 -17.49 0.69
CA SER A 338 3.50 -17.05 0.78
C SER A 338 4.23 -17.18 -0.55
N VAL A 339 5.36 -16.50 -0.67
CA VAL A 339 6.25 -16.57 -1.84
C VAL A 339 7.45 -17.44 -1.49
N ARG A 340 7.84 -18.37 -2.36
CA ARG A 340 8.94 -19.29 -2.14
C ARG A 340 10.24 -18.60 -1.70
N SER A 341 10.63 -17.53 -2.37
CA SER A 341 11.84 -16.77 -2.04
C SER A 341 11.86 -16.17 -0.63
N LYS A 342 10.69 -15.90 -0.02
CA LYS A 342 10.59 -15.43 1.36
C LYS A 342 10.75 -16.57 2.37
N ILE A 343 10.22 -17.74 2.04
CA ILE A 343 10.30 -18.93 2.91
C ILE A 343 11.72 -19.49 2.92
N GLN A 344 12.39 -19.49 1.78
CA GLN A 344 13.73 -20.04 1.59
C GLN A 344 14.87 -19.10 2.00
N LYS A 345 14.56 -17.85 2.40
CA LYS A 345 15.57 -16.85 2.79
C LYS A 345 16.21 -17.21 4.13
N PRO A 346 17.52 -17.63 4.21
CA PRO A 346 18.13 -18.12 5.44
C PRO A 346 18.11 -17.07 6.57
N LYS A 347 18.42 -15.81 6.23
CA LYS A 347 18.44 -14.72 7.23
C LYS A 347 17.02 -14.30 7.62
N GLY A 348 16.63 -14.60 8.87
CA GLY A 348 15.31 -14.26 9.42
C GLY A 348 14.20 -15.26 9.09
N GLN A 349 14.54 -16.46 8.62
CA GLN A 349 13.59 -17.53 8.31
C GLN A 349 12.74 -17.91 9.52
N ASP A 350 13.35 -18.11 10.68
CA ASP A 350 12.64 -18.47 11.91
C ASP A 350 11.58 -17.44 12.31
N MET A 351 11.93 -16.15 12.23
CA MET A 351 10.96 -15.09 12.51
C MET A 351 9.82 -15.08 11.48
N PHE A 352 10.14 -15.32 10.20
CA PHE A 352 9.14 -15.36 9.14
C PHE A 352 8.20 -16.57 9.28
N LEU A 353 8.73 -17.75 9.61
CA LEU A 353 7.94 -18.95 9.86
C LEU A 353 7.09 -18.82 11.13
N GLY A 354 7.61 -18.14 12.16
CA GLY A 354 6.85 -17.77 13.34
C GLY A 354 5.64 -16.88 13.00
N ASP A 355 5.85 -15.80 12.26
CA ASP A 355 4.77 -14.91 11.81
C ASP A 355 3.76 -15.65 10.90
N LEU A 356 4.24 -16.62 10.13
CA LEU A 356 3.39 -17.47 9.30
C LEU A 356 2.52 -18.41 10.17
N ALA A 357 3.11 -19.01 11.21
CA ALA A 357 2.40 -19.86 12.15
C ALA A 357 1.26 -19.11 12.88
N LEU A 358 1.47 -17.83 13.23
CA LEU A 358 0.40 -17.00 13.77
C LEU A 358 -0.78 -16.82 12.79
N LYS A 359 -0.49 -16.67 11.49
CA LYS A 359 -1.55 -16.56 10.47
C LYS A 359 -2.32 -17.87 10.29
N PHE A 360 -1.63 -19.00 10.45
CA PHE A 360 -2.30 -20.29 10.49
C PHE A 360 -3.22 -20.37 11.69
N ASN A 361 -2.70 -20.09 12.88
CA ASN A 361 -3.46 -20.16 14.12
C ASN A 361 -4.77 -19.39 14.04
N ILE A 362 -4.72 -18.12 13.64
CA ILE A 362 -5.92 -17.27 13.62
C ILE A 362 -6.95 -17.73 12.59
N LYS A 363 -6.51 -18.26 11.45
CA LYS A 363 -7.41 -18.77 10.42
C LYS A 363 -8.08 -20.09 10.82
N GLY A 364 -7.46 -20.88 11.67
CA GLY A 364 -8.06 -22.05 12.29
C GLY A 364 -8.97 -21.72 13.48
N GLY A 365 -9.27 -20.45 13.75
CA GLY A 365 -10.11 -20.04 14.90
C GLY A 365 -9.36 -20.04 16.23
N GLY A 366 -8.03 -20.14 16.20
CA GLY A 366 -7.21 -20.17 17.41
C GLY A 366 -7.02 -18.81 18.09
N ILE A 367 -6.50 -18.86 19.31
CA ILE A 367 -6.14 -17.69 20.13
C ILE A 367 -4.63 -17.47 20.00
N VAL A 368 -4.19 -16.26 19.67
CA VAL A 368 -2.77 -15.95 19.50
C VAL A 368 -2.18 -15.35 20.77
N HIS A 369 -2.91 -14.44 21.38
CA HIS A 369 -2.46 -13.75 22.60
C HIS A 369 -3.59 -13.76 23.63
N THR A 370 -3.23 -13.88 24.90
CA THR A 370 -4.14 -13.66 26.01
C THR A 370 -3.57 -12.58 26.91
N GLN A 371 -4.38 -11.62 27.29
CA GLN A 371 -4.00 -10.56 28.22
C GLN A 371 -4.77 -10.71 29.52
N ARG A 372 -4.07 -10.53 30.65
CA ARG A 372 -4.72 -10.38 31.94
C ARG A 372 -5.04 -8.90 32.18
N ASP A 373 -6.06 -8.65 32.96
CA ASP A 373 -6.43 -7.30 33.43
C ASP A 373 -6.70 -6.30 32.27
N MET A 374 -7.49 -6.72 31.31
CA MET A 374 -7.98 -5.88 30.22
C MET A 374 -9.27 -5.15 30.64
N TYR A 375 -9.18 -4.25 31.65
CA TYR A 375 -10.33 -3.35 31.92
C TYR A 375 -10.57 -2.46 30.69
N PRO A 376 -11.81 -2.23 30.25
CA PRO A 376 -13.09 -2.62 30.85
C PRO A 376 -13.62 -4.00 30.40
N LEU A 377 -12.78 -4.85 29.80
CA LEU A 377 -13.14 -6.07 29.11
C LEU A 377 -13.24 -7.31 30.00
N GLY A 378 -13.00 -7.18 31.30
CA GLY A 378 -12.97 -8.30 32.25
C GLY A 378 -14.29 -9.08 32.40
N ASN A 379 -15.37 -8.60 31.82
CA ASN A 379 -16.66 -9.28 31.74
C ASN A 379 -16.98 -9.48 30.26
N LYS A 380 -17.42 -10.65 29.85
CA LYS A 380 -17.82 -11.04 28.48
C LYS A 380 -18.98 -10.20 27.89
N ASP A 381 -18.95 -8.89 28.11
CA ASP A 381 -20.02 -7.94 27.78
C ASP A 381 -19.53 -6.73 26.96
N CYS A 382 -18.25 -6.68 26.62
CA CYS A 382 -17.67 -5.58 25.85
C CYS A 382 -17.23 -6.02 24.46
N MET A 383 -17.85 -5.44 23.42
CA MET A 383 -17.47 -5.64 22.02
C MET A 383 -16.59 -4.49 21.54
N LEU A 384 -15.45 -4.81 20.96
CA LEU A 384 -14.60 -3.84 20.26
C LEU A 384 -14.92 -3.85 18.77
N VAL A 385 -15.00 -2.67 18.17
CA VAL A 385 -15.33 -2.47 16.76
C VAL A 385 -14.24 -1.66 16.09
N GLY A 386 -13.78 -2.09 14.92
CA GLY A 386 -12.91 -1.32 14.04
C GLY A 386 -13.65 -0.93 12.77
N ILE A 387 -13.49 0.31 12.33
CA ILE A 387 -14.11 0.85 11.11
C ILE A 387 -13.03 1.54 10.29
N ASP A 388 -12.96 1.24 9.00
CA ASP A 388 -12.06 1.89 8.04
C ASP A 388 -12.69 1.97 6.65
N VAL A 389 -12.22 2.91 5.83
CA VAL A 389 -12.60 3.06 4.42
C VAL A 389 -11.35 3.19 3.56
N THR A 390 -11.22 2.31 2.59
CA THR A 390 -10.14 2.41 1.59
C THR A 390 -10.64 2.99 0.29
N HIS A 391 -9.88 3.92 -0.27
CA HIS A 391 -10.19 4.57 -1.55
C HIS A 391 -9.39 3.95 -2.71
N PRO A 392 -9.88 4.09 -3.97
CA PRO A 392 -9.12 3.70 -5.14
C PRO A 392 -7.75 4.38 -5.18
N ALA A 393 -6.73 3.63 -5.58
CA ALA A 393 -5.39 4.20 -5.77
C ALA A 393 -5.39 5.18 -6.97
N PRO A 394 -4.50 6.18 -6.98
CA PRO A 394 -4.32 7.04 -8.16
C PRO A 394 -4.03 6.21 -9.41
N GLY A 395 -4.80 6.44 -10.49
CA GLY A 395 -4.73 5.68 -11.74
C GLY A 395 -5.61 4.42 -11.78
N SER A 396 -6.43 4.17 -10.76
CA SER A 396 -7.52 3.19 -10.84
C SER A 396 -8.58 3.66 -11.86
N SER A 397 -9.45 2.73 -12.28
CA SER A 397 -10.65 3.07 -13.09
C SER A 397 -11.49 4.14 -12.38
N ASP A 398 -12.07 5.06 -13.15
CA ASP A 398 -12.98 6.10 -12.63
C ASP A 398 -14.26 5.52 -11.98
N GLN A 399 -14.55 4.25 -12.23
CA GLN A 399 -15.66 3.52 -11.64
C GLN A 399 -15.25 2.69 -10.40
N ALA A 400 -13.98 2.72 -10.00
CA ALA A 400 -13.52 1.94 -8.87
C ALA A 400 -14.13 2.47 -7.55
N PRO A 401 -14.89 1.64 -6.80
CA PRO A 401 -15.55 2.08 -5.58
C PRO A 401 -14.57 2.28 -4.42
N SER A 402 -14.95 3.10 -3.45
CA SER A 402 -14.42 2.99 -2.10
C SER A 402 -14.97 1.74 -1.43
N ILE A 403 -14.23 1.16 -0.51
CA ILE A 403 -14.64 -0.04 0.23
C ILE A 403 -14.62 0.29 1.71
N ALA A 404 -15.77 0.17 2.34
CA ALA A 404 -15.94 0.29 3.79
C ALA A 404 -15.86 -1.08 4.44
N GLY A 405 -15.12 -1.17 5.54
CA GLY A 405 -14.96 -2.37 6.36
C GLY A 405 -15.30 -2.11 7.82
N VAL A 406 -16.09 -2.99 8.39
CA VAL A 406 -16.41 -3.01 9.82
C VAL A 406 -16.04 -4.38 10.37
N VAL A 407 -15.13 -4.41 11.34
CA VAL A 407 -14.78 -5.63 12.08
C VAL A 407 -15.24 -5.51 13.52
N ALA A 408 -15.58 -6.62 14.16
CA ALA A 408 -15.87 -6.63 15.59
C ALA A 408 -15.30 -7.88 16.26
N SER A 409 -14.83 -7.73 17.51
CA SER A 409 -14.42 -8.88 18.32
C SER A 409 -15.64 -9.76 18.63
N ILE A 410 -15.44 -11.07 18.72
CA ILE A 410 -16.49 -12.02 19.15
C ILE A 410 -16.08 -12.83 20.37
N ASP A 411 -14.82 -12.82 20.73
CA ASP A 411 -14.22 -13.60 21.82
C ASP A 411 -13.62 -12.70 22.89
N GLU A 412 -13.62 -13.19 24.12
CA GLU A 412 -13.06 -12.50 25.29
C GLU A 412 -11.56 -12.21 25.16
N GLN A 413 -10.83 -13.05 24.41
CA GLN A 413 -9.41 -12.91 24.18
C GLN A 413 -9.06 -11.93 23.07
N LEU A 414 -10.06 -11.37 22.37
CA LEU A 414 -9.89 -10.42 21.25
C LEU A 414 -9.01 -10.98 20.11
N SER A 415 -9.11 -12.27 19.85
CA SER A 415 -8.34 -12.95 18.82
C SER A 415 -9.06 -12.99 17.48
N GLN A 416 -10.39 -13.11 17.50
CA GLN A 416 -11.22 -13.24 16.30
C GLN A 416 -11.92 -11.92 15.95
N TRP A 417 -11.72 -11.46 14.72
CA TRP A 417 -12.23 -10.19 14.20
C TRP A 417 -13.03 -10.39 12.90
N PRO A 418 -14.19 -11.08 12.93
CA PRO A 418 -15.03 -11.19 11.76
C PRO A 418 -15.54 -9.82 11.33
N GLY A 419 -15.67 -9.62 10.02
CA GLY A 419 -16.02 -8.32 9.47
C GLY A 419 -17.10 -8.37 8.40
N SER A 420 -17.64 -7.20 8.11
CA SER A 420 -18.54 -6.90 6.99
C SER A 420 -17.85 -5.93 6.04
N LEU A 421 -18.11 -6.10 4.74
CA LEU A 421 -17.60 -5.23 3.68
C LEU A 421 -18.75 -4.66 2.86
N ARG A 422 -18.63 -3.40 2.46
CA ARG A 422 -19.55 -2.76 1.49
C ARG A 422 -18.74 -1.92 0.51
N THR A 423 -19.13 -1.95 -0.75
CA THR A 423 -18.68 -0.96 -1.74
C THR A 423 -19.52 0.29 -1.58
N GLN A 424 -18.90 1.44 -1.75
CA GLN A 424 -19.57 2.73 -1.69
C GLN A 424 -19.00 3.69 -2.72
N ARG A 425 -19.61 4.85 -2.88
CA ARG A 425 -19.21 5.87 -3.84
C ARG A 425 -17.73 6.21 -3.69
N GLU A 426 -17.06 6.44 -4.81
CA GLU A 426 -15.66 6.87 -4.87
C GLU A 426 -15.41 8.10 -3.96
N LYS A 427 -14.33 8.06 -3.19
CA LYS A 427 -13.91 9.14 -2.27
C LYS A 427 -14.90 9.49 -1.15
N GLU A 428 -15.96 8.73 -0.94
CA GLU A 428 -16.83 8.88 0.22
C GLU A 428 -16.16 8.25 1.44
N GLU A 429 -15.83 9.08 2.46
CA GLU A 429 -15.17 8.64 3.68
C GLU A 429 -16.15 8.10 4.72
N MET A 430 -17.36 8.70 4.82
CA MET A 430 -18.38 8.24 5.76
C MET A 430 -18.97 6.90 5.31
N VAL A 431 -19.10 5.95 6.24
CA VAL A 431 -19.54 4.59 5.91
C VAL A 431 -21.02 4.57 5.57
N GLN A 432 -21.33 4.18 4.35
CA GLN A 432 -22.69 3.88 3.91
C GLN A 432 -23.09 2.45 4.34
N GLY A 433 -24.36 2.23 4.70
CA GLY A 433 -24.83 0.92 5.17
C GLY A 433 -24.32 0.50 6.55
N LEU A 434 -23.81 1.43 7.36
CA LEU A 434 -23.22 1.14 8.67
C LEU A 434 -24.22 0.49 9.64
N ALA A 435 -25.51 0.83 9.56
CA ALA A 435 -26.55 0.22 10.38
C ALA A 435 -26.65 -1.30 10.17
N GLU A 436 -26.61 -1.73 8.91
CA GLU A 436 -26.68 -3.15 8.54
C GLU A 436 -25.39 -3.88 8.93
N MET A 437 -24.24 -3.27 8.65
CA MET A 437 -22.94 -3.85 9.02
C MET A 437 -22.82 -4.04 10.54
N MET A 438 -23.27 -3.08 11.33
CA MET A 438 -23.31 -3.19 12.80
C MET A 438 -24.31 -4.23 13.27
N LEU A 439 -25.47 -4.32 12.64
CA LEU A 439 -26.47 -5.35 12.94
C LEU A 439 -25.88 -6.76 12.76
N GLU A 440 -25.23 -7.02 11.62
CA GLU A 440 -24.54 -8.29 11.35
C GLU A 440 -23.50 -8.62 12.44
N ARG A 441 -22.75 -7.64 12.92
CA ARG A 441 -21.72 -7.82 13.98
C ARG A 441 -22.35 -8.13 15.33
N LEU A 442 -23.42 -7.43 15.68
CA LEU A 442 -24.17 -7.66 16.93
C LEU A 442 -24.89 -9.01 16.95
N GLU A 443 -25.47 -9.42 15.82
CA GLU A 443 -26.10 -10.74 15.69
C GLU A 443 -25.08 -11.87 15.80
N LEU A 444 -23.90 -11.71 15.17
CA LEU A 444 -22.82 -12.67 15.30
C LEU A 444 -22.29 -12.75 16.73
N TRP A 445 -22.14 -11.61 17.41
CA TRP A 445 -21.80 -11.57 18.83
C TRP A 445 -22.82 -12.33 19.66
N ARG A 446 -24.13 -12.04 19.49
CA ARG A 446 -25.21 -12.72 20.20
C ARG A 446 -25.23 -14.23 19.94
N LYS A 447 -24.96 -14.64 18.70
CA LYS A 447 -24.86 -16.07 18.35
C LYS A 447 -23.73 -16.76 19.10
N HIS A 448 -22.59 -16.10 19.23
CA HIS A 448 -21.39 -16.63 19.87
C HIS A 448 -21.47 -16.59 21.41
N ASN A 449 -21.86 -15.45 21.97
CA ASN A 449 -21.83 -15.19 23.43
C ASN A 449 -23.16 -15.42 24.13
N LYS A 450 -24.26 -15.70 23.39
CA LYS A 450 -25.65 -15.94 23.89
C LYS A 450 -26.33 -14.69 24.49
N ASN A 451 -25.66 -13.57 24.56
CA ASN A 451 -26.16 -12.26 25.01
C ASN A 451 -25.75 -11.15 24.04
N LEU A 452 -26.29 -9.97 24.21
CA LEU A 452 -25.83 -8.76 23.51
C LEU A 452 -24.77 -8.05 24.39
N PRO A 453 -23.79 -7.33 23.79
CA PRO A 453 -22.81 -6.60 24.57
C PRO A 453 -23.45 -5.40 25.29
N SER A 454 -23.07 -5.17 26.54
CA SER A 454 -23.48 -3.99 27.31
C SER A 454 -22.56 -2.78 27.10
N LYS A 455 -21.40 -3.00 26.48
CA LYS A 455 -20.39 -1.98 26.17
C LYS A 455 -19.88 -2.16 24.75
N ILE A 456 -19.72 -1.07 24.02
CA ILE A 456 -19.14 -1.07 22.67
C ILE A 456 -18.09 0.05 22.57
N ILE A 457 -16.88 -0.31 22.17
CA ILE A 457 -15.80 0.63 21.94
C ILE A 457 -15.42 0.59 20.46
N ILE A 458 -15.61 1.71 19.77
CA ILE A 458 -15.35 1.87 18.33
C ILE A 458 -14.03 2.57 18.12
N PHE A 459 -13.19 2.01 17.26
CA PHE A 459 -11.96 2.61 16.74
C PHE A 459 -12.15 2.90 15.25
N ARG A 460 -12.22 4.17 14.87
CA ARG A 460 -12.44 4.67 13.52
C ARG A 460 -11.15 5.19 12.91
N ASP A 461 -10.59 4.49 11.93
CA ASP A 461 -9.39 4.92 11.19
C ASP A 461 -9.75 5.78 9.96
N GLY A 462 -8.80 6.52 9.44
CA GLY A 462 -8.88 7.25 8.17
C GLY A 462 -9.50 8.67 8.23
N VAL A 463 -10.14 9.06 9.30
CA VAL A 463 -10.88 10.32 9.43
C VAL A 463 -9.98 11.49 9.79
N SER A 464 -10.10 12.61 9.08
CA SER A 464 -9.41 13.88 9.36
C SER A 464 -10.11 14.70 10.45
N GLU A 465 -9.40 15.66 11.07
CA GLU A 465 -9.96 16.54 12.13
C GLU A 465 -11.23 17.27 11.68
N GLY A 466 -11.28 17.77 10.44
CA GLY A 466 -12.46 18.45 9.89
C GLY A 466 -13.69 17.54 9.72
N GLN A 467 -13.53 16.22 9.86
CA GLN A 467 -14.60 15.24 9.67
C GLN A 467 -15.12 14.63 11.00
N TYR A 468 -14.58 15.01 12.17
CA TYR A 468 -15.01 14.44 13.45
C TYR A 468 -16.51 14.64 13.72
N ASN A 469 -17.03 15.82 13.43
CA ASN A 469 -18.46 16.09 13.54
C ASN A 469 -19.30 15.24 12.57
N LEU A 470 -18.76 14.92 11.38
CA LEU A 470 -19.46 14.04 10.44
C LEU A 470 -19.56 12.63 10.98
N VAL A 471 -18.52 12.12 11.65
CA VAL A 471 -18.58 10.81 12.34
C VAL A 471 -19.70 10.81 13.37
N LEU A 472 -19.75 11.82 14.25
CA LEU A 472 -20.79 11.94 15.28
C LEU A 472 -22.21 11.99 14.70
N HIS A 473 -22.40 12.70 13.58
CA HIS A 473 -23.74 12.91 13.01
C HIS A 473 -24.14 11.84 11.97
N ARG A 474 -23.21 11.31 11.18
CA ARG A 474 -23.50 10.41 10.06
C ARG A 474 -23.21 8.95 10.35
N GLU A 475 -22.31 8.63 11.28
CA GLU A 475 -21.96 7.24 11.61
C GLU A 475 -22.60 6.77 12.92
N LEU A 476 -22.66 7.60 13.97
CA LEU A 476 -23.29 7.16 15.23
C LEU A 476 -24.80 6.95 15.13
N ARG A 477 -25.52 7.72 14.30
CA ARG A 477 -26.98 7.53 14.10
C ARG A 477 -27.30 6.14 13.51
N PRO A 478 -26.69 5.70 12.39
CA PRO A 478 -26.87 4.34 11.88
C PRO A 478 -26.53 3.25 12.90
N ILE A 479 -25.51 3.45 13.72
CA ILE A 479 -25.17 2.51 14.81
C ILE A 479 -26.31 2.42 15.83
N GLN A 480 -26.91 3.55 16.21
CA GLN A 480 -28.08 3.57 17.11
C GLN A 480 -29.33 2.94 16.47
N GLU A 481 -29.47 2.99 15.15
CA GLU A 481 -30.54 2.26 14.44
C GLU A 481 -30.36 0.73 14.56
N ALA A 482 -29.12 0.23 14.48
CA ALA A 482 -28.83 -1.17 14.75
C ALA A 482 -29.17 -1.55 16.20
N PHE A 483 -28.84 -0.67 17.16
CA PHE A 483 -29.21 -0.88 18.57
C PHE A 483 -30.72 -0.95 18.76
N ARG A 484 -31.49 -0.06 18.13
CA ARG A 484 -32.97 -0.07 18.21
C ARG A 484 -33.57 -1.41 17.77
N LYS A 485 -33.02 -2.00 16.71
CA LYS A 485 -33.49 -3.29 16.19
C LYS A 485 -33.27 -4.46 17.15
N LEU A 486 -32.19 -4.44 17.94
CA LEU A 486 -31.81 -5.58 18.79
C LEU A 486 -32.10 -5.39 20.27
N TYR A 487 -31.94 -4.18 20.79
CA TYR A 487 -32.11 -3.86 22.21
C TYR A 487 -33.51 -3.30 22.53
N GLY A 488 -34.22 -2.84 21.50
CA GLY A 488 -35.58 -2.27 21.65
C GLY A 488 -35.55 -0.88 22.28
N ASP A 489 -35.74 -0.79 23.61
CA ASP A 489 -35.73 0.49 24.34
C ASP A 489 -34.31 1.09 24.46
N THR A 490 -34.23 2.41 24.34
CA THR A 490 -32.97 3.19 24.48
C THR A 490 -32.31 3.01 25.86
N LYS A 491 -33.08 2.71 26.90
CA LYS A 491 -32.56 2.40 28.24
C LYS A 491 -31.64 1.17 28.27
N ASN A 492 -31.85 0.25 27.32
CA ASN A 492 -31.08 -0.99 27.20
C ASN A 492 -29.89 -0.88 26.26
N TYR A 493 -29.68 0.29 25.63
CA TYR A 493 -28.56 0.46 24.70
C TYR A 493 -27.22 0.24 25.40
N PRO A 494 -26.22 -0.32 24.69
CA PRO A 494 -24.90 -0.47 25.21
C PRO A 494 -24.26 0.90 25.43
N LYS A 495 -23.42 1.04 26.47
CA LYS A 495 -22.58 2.20 26.64
C LYS A 495 -21.57 2.27 25.48
N LEU A 496 -21.48 3.43 24.84
CA LEU A 496 -20.73 3.62 23.62
C LEU A 496 -19.52 4.53 23.84
N VAL A 497 -18.36 4.07 23.37
CA VAL A 497 -17.15 4.88 23.23
C VAL A 497 -16.78 4.94 21.75
N CYS A 498 -16.44 6.13 21.25
CA CYS A 498 -16.01 6.33 19.87
C CYS A 498 -14.66 7.06 19.86
N ILE A 499 -13.65 6.42 19.31
CA ILE A 499 -12.26 6.90 19.26
C ILE A 499 -11.81 6.92 17.80
N VAL A 500 -11.38 8.09 17.33
CA VAL A 500 -10.71 8.19 16.04
C VAL A 500 -9.24 7.86 16.20
N VAL A 501 -8.71 7.05 15.30
CA VAL A 501 -7.30 6.64 15.27
C VAL A 501 -6.62 7.28 14.07
N GLY A 502 -5.57 8.04 14.29
CA GLY A 502 -4.83 8.72 13.23
C GLY A 502 -3.35 8.41 13.26
N LYS A 503 -2.80 8.02 12.11
CA LYS A 503 -1.35 7.81 11.93
C LYS A 503 -0.74 8.75 10.88
N ARG A 504 -1.56 9.44 10.09
CA ARG A 504 -1.13 10.33 9.00
C ARG A 504 -0.93 11.77 9.47
N HIS A 505 -0.15 11.95 10.56
CA HIS A 505 0.25 13.25 11.10
C HIS A 505 1.77 13.42 11.06
N HIS A 506 2.26 14.65 11.31
CA HIS A 506 3.68 15.00 11.25
C HIS A 506 4.37 15.07 12.61
N THR A 507 3.64 14.93 13.72
CA THR A 507 4.19 14.95 15.07
C THR A 507 5.15 13.79 15.31
N ARG A 508 6.32 14.09 15.87
CA ARG A 508 7.37 13.13 16.23
C ARG A 508 7.91 13.50 17.61
N PHE A 509 8.28 12.48 18.38
CA PHE A 509 8.81 12.63 19.73
C PHE A 509 10.25 12.12 19.79
N PRO A 510 11.25 12.98 19.51
CA PRO A 510 12.62 12.67 19.86
C PRO A 510 12.74 12.64 21.40
N THR A 511 13.55 11.74 21.92
CA THR A 511 13.70 11.53 23.36
C THR A 511 15.16 11.63 23.78
N ASP A 512 15.40 11.99 25.04
CA ASP A 512 16.71 12.01 25.66
C ASP A 512 17.25 10.60 25.88
N ASN A 513 18.56 10.47 26.12
CA ASN A 513 19.28 9.20 26.18
C ASN A 513 18.70 8.21 27.22
N GLY A 514 18.03 8.66 28.28
CA GLY A 514 17.44 7.79 29.31
C GLY A 514 16.12 7.12 28.94
N SER A 515 15.38 7.70 27.98
CA SER A 515 14.04 7.23 27.52
C SER A 515 14.03 6.74 26.09
N MET A 516 15.19 6.50 25.52
CA MET A 516 15.40 6.12 24.11
C MET A 516 15.69 4.61 23.99
N ASP A 517 15.09 3.96 22.99
CA ASP A 517 15.55 2.64 22.55
C ASP A 517 16.96 2.77 21.94
N GLN A 518 17.94 2.23 22.58
CA GLN A 518 19.36 2.39 22.22
C GLN A 518 19.70 1.85 20.82
N ARG A 519 18.92 0.92 20.30
CA ARG A 519 19.15 0.32 18.99
C ARG A 519 18.59 1.17 17.85
N SER A 520 17.44 1.78 18.03
CA SER A 520 16.73 2.52 16.96
C SER A 520 16.79 4.04 17.13
N GLY A 521 17.15 4.54 18.32
CA GLY A 521 17.12 5.95 18.66
C GLY A 521 15.70 6.55 18.78
N ASN A 522 14.67 5.72 18.75
CA ASN A 522 13.29 6.16 18.93
C ASN A 522 12.89 6.13 20.41
N SER A 523 11.80 6.82 20.76
CA SER A 523 11.18 6.69 22.07
C SER A 523 10.83 5.22 22.37
N MET A 524 10.90 4.83 23.63
CA MET A 524 10.63 3.46 24.04
C MET A 524 9.18 3.07 23.75
N THR A 525 8.96 1.78 23.49
CA THR A 525 7.62 1.21 23.32
C THR A 525 6.79 1.48 24.58
N GLY A 526 5.57 1.96 24.40
CA GLY A 526 4.67 2.35 25.49
C GLY A 526 4.76 3.83 25.90
N THR A 527 5.56 4.64 25.19
CA THR A 527 5.59 6.09 25.43
C THR A 527 4.24 6.70 25.02
N VAL A 528 3.61 7.39 25.97
CA VAL A 528 2.37 8.16 25.82
C VAL A 528 2.67 9.64 25.98
N VAL A 529 2.08 10.47 25.14
CA VAL A 529 2.11 11.93 25.24
C VAL A 529 0.67 12.44 25.17
N ASP A 530 0.18 12.95 26.29
CA ASP A 530 -1.20 13.33 26.55
C ASP A 530 -1.39 14.81 26.89
N ARG A 531 -0.32 15.60 26.80
CA ARG A 531 -0.34 17.05 27.06
C ARG A 531 0.78 17.78 26.31
N GLY A 532 0.65 19.09 26.19
CA GLY A 532 1.67 19.98 25.61
C GLY A 532 1.61 20.06 24.08
N VAL A 533 1.14 19.02 23.38
CA VAL A 533 0.96 18.95 21.93
C VAL A 533 -0.39 18.37 21.52
N THR A 534 -1.23 18.11 22.51
CA THR A 534 -2.61 17.63 22.33
C THR A 534 -3.58 18.79 22.13
N SER A 535 -4.79 18.50 21.68
CA SER A 535 -5.83 19.52 21.48
C SER A 535 -6.27 20.15 22.80
N HIS A 536 -6.60 21.46 22.77
CA HIS A 536 -7.21 22.13 23.93
C HIS A 536 -8.71 21.85 24.08
N TYR A 537 -9.36 21.34 23.03
CA TYR A 537 -10.82 21.19 22.94
C TYR A 537 -11.28 19.74 22.88
N LEU A 538 -10.35 18.82 22.59
CA LEU A 538 -10.63 17.39 22.43
C LEU A 538 -9.75 16.60 23.40
N TRP A 539 -10.28 15.52 23.90
CA TRP A 539 -9.46 14.56 24.64
C TRP A 539 -8.71 13.68 23.65
N ASP A 540 -7.41 13.89 23.52
CA ASP A 540 -6.55 13.12 22.64
C ASP A 540 -5.18 12.84 23.28
N PHE A 541 -4.55 11.79 22.79
CA PHE A 541 -3.20 11.40 23.20
C PHE A 541 -2.45 10.73 22.04
N PHE A 542 -1.13 10.77 22.10
CA PHE A 542 -0.24 10.05 21.20
C PHE A 542 0.36 8.85 21.91
N LEU A 543 0.40 7.70 21.23
CA LEU A 543 0.94 6.45 21.76
C LEU A 543 1.97 5.86 20.80
N GLN A 544 3.21 5.73 21.26
CA GLN A 544 4.27 4.96 20.60
C GLN A 544 4.20 3.51 21.08
N ALA A 545 3.23 2.76 20.59
CA ALA A 545 3.00 1.38 21.03
C ALA A 545 4.04 0.38 20.49
N HIS A 546 4.59 0.64 19.30
CA HIS A 546 5.47 -0.29 18.57
C HIS A 546 6.94 0.14 18.61
N LYS A 547 7.83 -0.81 18.44
CA LYS A 547 9.26 -0.56 18.23
C LYS A 547 9.52 -0.12 16.79
N GLY A 548 10.15 1.03 16.60
CA GLY A 548 10.61 1.49 15.28
C GLY A 548 11.67 0.53 14.72
N LEU A 549 11.41 -0.11 13.61
CA LEU A 549 12.37 -1.03 12.96
C LEU A 549 13.40 -0.27 12.14
N GLN A 550 13.01 0.83 11.51
CA GLN A 550 13.84 1.65 10.65
C GLN A 550 13.34 3.09 10.66
N GLY A 551 14.24 4.05 10.73
CA GLY A 551 13.95 5.47 10.72
C GLY A 551 13.24 5.97 11.97
N THR A 552 12.61 7.14 11.87
CA THR A 552 11.87 7.77 12.98
C THR A 552 10.48 7.17 13.07
N ALA A 553 10.14 6.61 14.22
CA ALA A 553 8.83 6.04 14.49
C ALA A 553 7.73 7.11 14.45
N ARG A 554 6.55 6.71 14.03
CA ARG A 554 5.35 7.54 14.00
C ARG A 554 4.37 6.99 15.04
N PRO A 555 4.13 7.69 16.16
CA PRO A 555 3.13 7.30 17.14
C PRO A 555 1.74 7.34 16.51
N ALA A 556 0.78 6.60 17.03
CA ALA A 556 -0.62 6.78 16.67
C ALA A 556 -1.24 7.86 17.57
N ARG A 557 -2.12 8.70 17.01
CA ARG A 557 -2.96 9.65 17.74
C ARG A 557 -4.34 9.05 17.92
N TYR A 558 -4.84 9.09 19.14
CA TYR A 558 -6.17 8.63 19.51
C TYR A 558 -6.97 9.84 19.97
N VAL A 559 -8.14 10.08 19.36
CA VAL A 559 -9.02 11.22 19.67
C VAL A 559 -10.37 10.67 20.10
N VAL A 560 -10.76 10.94 21.36
CA VAL A 560 -12.02 10.48 21.93
C VAL A 560 -13.13 11.44 21.54
N LEU A 561 -14.04 10.99 20.68
CA LEU A 561 -15.20 11.79 20.24
C LEU A 561 -16.41 11.60 21.15
N LYS A 562 -16.55 10.41 21.73
CA LYS A 562 -17.63 10.06 22.65
C LYS A 562 -17.14 9.05 23.67
N ASP A 563 -17.46 9.26 24.94
CA ASP A 563 -17.17 8.33 26.03
C ASP A 563 -18.34 8.27 27.03
N GLU A 564 -19.11 7.18 26.98
CA GLU A 564 -20.19 6.89 27.94
C GLU A 564 -19.74 5.93 29.06
N LEU A 565 -18.48 5.43 28.97
CA LEU A 565 -17.89 4.61 30.04
C LEU A 565 -17.18 5.44 31.10
N ASN A 566 -16.95 6.74 30.83
CA ASN A 566 -16.22 7.67 31.68
C ASN A 566 -14.82 7.15 32.04
N PHE A 567 -14.04 6.80 31.03
CA PHE A 567 -12.68 6.36 31.22
C PHE A 567 -11.80 7.38 31.95
N GLY A 568 -11.02 6.92 32.91
CA GLY A 568 -9.86 7.67 33.35
C GLY A 568 -8.79 7.75 32.25
N GLN A 569 -8.10 8.88 32.14
CA GLN A 569 -7.10 9.10 31.10
C GLN A 569 -6.05 7.98 31.07
N ASN A 570 -5.48 7.66 32.20
CA ASN A 570 -4.50 6.58 32.38
C ASN A 570 -5.05 5.19 32.03
N GLU A 571 -6.34 4.97 32.28
CA GLU A 571 -7.00 3.69 32.02
C GLU A 571 -7.16 3.46 30.52
N LEU A 572 -7.65 4.47 29.78
CA LEU A 572 -7.82 4.36 28.34
C LEU A 572 -6.49 4.18 27.61
N GLU A 573 -5.48 4.93 27.98
CA GLU A 573 -4.15 4.83 27.38
C GLU A 573 -3.50 3.47 27.66
N ALA A 574 -3.59 2.98 28.90
CA ALA A 574 -3.14 1.65 29.27
C ALA A 574 -3.89 0.55 28.51
N PHE A 575 -5.21 0.70 28.36
CA PHE A 575 -6.05 -0.21 27.61
C PHE A 575 -5.65 -0.26 26.14
N VAL A 576 -5.53 0.90 25.49
CA VAL A 576 -5.14 0.98 24.07
C VAL A 576 -3.72 0.42 23.85
N HIS A 577 -2.78 0.69 24.75
CA HIS A 577 -1.45 0.12 24.68
C HIS A 577 -1.47 -1.41 24.78
N LYS A 578 -2.18 -1.96 25.75
CA LYS A 578 -2.36 -3.42 25.88
C LYS A 578 -2.99 -4.02 24.61
N LEU A 579 -4.01 -3.36 24.00
CA LEU A 579 -4.59 -3.81 22.75
C LEU A 579 -3.54 -3.92 21.64
N CYS A 580 -2.58 -3.01 21.53
CA CYS A 580 -1.56 -3.05 20.49
C CYS A 580 -0.69 -4.32 20.52
N TYR A 581 -0.64 -5.04 21.64
CA TYR A 581 0.00 -6.36 21.75
C TYR A 581 -0.91 -7.53 21.35
N ASN A 582 -2.22 -7.31 21.23
CA ASN A 582 -3.18 -8.36 20.86
C ASN A 582 -3.32 -8.56 19.35
N PHE A 583 -2.42 -8.00 18.54
CA PHE A 583 -2.48 -8.20 17.10
C PHE A 583 -2.12 -9.63 16.73
N ASN A 584 -3.04 -10.32 16.10
CA ASN A 584 -3.00 -11.75 15.83
C ASN A 584 -2.03 -12.21 14.73
N ARG A 585 -1.17 -11.32 14.20
CA ARG A 585 -0.17 -11.62 13.15
C ARG A 585 1.25 -11.19 13.51
N ALA A 586 1.47 -10.75 14.74
CA ALA A 586 2.78 -10.33 15.20
C ALA A 586 2.99 -10.69 16.68
N THR A 587 4.22 -11.00 17.03
CA THR A 587 4.65 -11.29 18.42
C THR A 587 5.05 -10.03 19.20
N LYS A 588 4.88 -8.86 18.59
CA LYS A 588 5.24 -7.55 19.13
C LYS A 588 4.09 -6.58 18.97
N ALA A 589 4.08 -5.52 19.78
CA ALA A 589 3.09 -4.48 19.65
C ALA A 589 3.10 -3.86 18.25
N VAL A 590 1.91 -3.65 17.71
CA VAL A 590 1.69 -2.96 16.44
C VAL A 590 1.49 -1.45 16.64
N SER A 591 1.61 -0.70 15.56
CA SER A 591 1.62 0.76 15.60
C SER A 591 0.25 1.41 15.82
N ILE A 592 -0.83 0.70 15.57
CA ILE A 592 -2.22 1.09 15.83
C ILE A 592 -2.95 -0.08 16.45
N CYS A 593 -4.01 0.17 17.21
CA CYS A 593 -4.77 -0.88 17.89
C CYS A 593 -5.39 -1.88 16.89
N PRO A 594 -5.49 -3.18 17.23
CA PRO A 594 -5.99 -4.23 16.37
C PRO A 594 -7.36 -3.98 15.72
N PRO A 595 -8.38 -3.42 16.38
CA PRO A 595 -9.66 -3.14 15.71
C PRO A 595 -9.48 -2.29 14.46
N ALA A 596 -8.79 -1.15 14.56
CA ALA A 596 -8.50 -0.28 13.42
C ALA A 596 -7.64 -0.99 12.36
N TYR A 597 -6.60 -1.71 12.78
CA TYR A 597 -5.73 -2.44 11.87
C TYR A 597 -6.46 -3.59 11.13
N CYS A 598 -7.34 -4.32 11.81
CA CYS A 598 -8.13 -5.38 11.19
C CYS A 598 -9.17 -4.82 10.20
N ALA A 599 -9.71 -3.61 10.46
CA ALA A 599 -10.60 -2.93 9.53
C ALA A 599 -9.87 -2.53 8.23
N ASP A 600 -8.66 -1.99 8.30
CA ASP A 600 -7.80 -1.74 7.13
C ASP A 600 -7.52 -3.04 6.35
N LEU A 601 -7.13 -4.11 7.04
CA LEU A 601 -6.86 -5.40 6.41
C LEU A 601 -8.07 -6.02 5.69
N ILE A 602 -9.29 -5.86 6.22
CA ILE A 602 -10.47 -6.39 5.53
C ILE A 602 -10.85 -5.52 4.34
N CYS A 603 -10.66 -4.20 4.40
CA CYS A 603 -10.82 -3.29 3.27
C CYS A 603 -9.85 -3.65 2.12
N GLU A 604 -8.56 -3.87 2.44
CA GLU A 604 -7.59 -4.37 1.47
C GLU A 604 -7.99 -5.74 0.87
N ARG A 605 -8.55 -6.62 1.69
CA ARG A 605 -9.06 -7.91 1.24
C ARG A 605 -10.24 -7.74 0.27
N GLY A 606 -11.19 -6.87 0.56
CA GLY A 606 -12.29 -6.53 -0.33
C GLY A 606 -11.80 -6.01 -1.69
N ARG A 607 -10.74 -5.20 -1.69
CA ARG A 607 -10.10 -4.74 -2.93
C ARG A 607 -9.49 -5.87 -3.73
N MET A 608 -8.96 -6.90 -3.08
CA MET A 608 -8.45 -8.09 -3.79
C MET A 608 -9.59 -8.91 -4.43
N TYR A 609 -10.75 -9.02 -3.80
CA TYR A 609 -11.90 -9.70 -4.42
C TYR A 609 -12.37 -9.04 -5.71
N LEU A 610 -12.30 -7.70 -5.77
CA LEU A 610 -12.71 -6.92 -6.95
C LEU A 610 -11.57 -6.70 -7.96
N TYR A 611 -10.35 -7.17 -7.66
CA TYR A 611 -9.16 -6.83 -8.45
C TYR A 611 -9.27 -7.24 -9.92
N SER A 612 -9.74 -8.44 -10.22
CA SER A 612 -9.93 -8.92 -11.59
C SER A 612 -10.97 -8.07 -12.33
N THR A 613 -12.13 -7.85 -11.74
CA THR A 613 -13.23 -7.07 -12.35
C THR A 613 -12.83 -5.62 -12.63
N LEU A 614 -12.09 -4.98 -11.71
CA LEU A 614 -11.69 -3.58 -11.84
C LEU A 614 -10.50 -3.35 -12.79
N ASN A 615 -9.69 -4.37 -13.07
CA ASN A 615 -8.49 -4.25 -13.89
C ASN A 615 -8.63 -4.96 -15.25
N ASP A 616 -9.52 -5.94 -15.40
CA ASP A 616 -9.78 -6.60 -16.68
C ASP A 616 -10.53 -5.67 -17.66
N ASN A 617 -11.37 -4.76 -17.16
CA ASN A 617 -12.04 -3.74 -17.99
C ASN A 617 -11.10 -2.62 -18.50
N GLN A 618 -9.89 -2.49 -17.99
CA GLN A 618 -8.90 -1.54 -18.55
C GLN A 618 -8.28 -2.04 -19.86
N SER A 619 -8.28 -3.35 -20.11
CA SER A 619 -7.80 -3.93 -21.37
C SER A 619 -8.79 -3.79 -22.52
N VAL A 620 -10.09 -3.70 -22.24
CA VAL A 620 -11.15 -3.59 -23.27
C VAL A 620 -11.29 -2.15 -23.79
N ASN A 621 -11.04 -1.14 -22.94
CA ASN A 621 -11.13 0.27 -23.34
C ASN A 621 -9.80 0.86 -23.87
N GLY A 622 -8.72 0.07 -23.91
CA GLY A 622 -7.43 0.43 -24.51
C GLY A 622 -7.26 -0.04 -25.96
N ALA A 623 -8.28 -0.69 -26.55
CA ALA A 623 -8.27 -1.24 -27.92
C ALA A 623 -9.37 -0.63 -28.81
N ALA A 624 -9.87 0.58 -28.46
CA ALA A 624 -10.74 1.37 -29.33
C ALA A 624 -10.05 2.67 -29.74
#